data_aab9ef6c22ab0db03aa30174beb6a4de
#
_entry.id   aab9ef6c22ab0db03aa30174beb6a4de
#
_cell.length_a   1.000
_cell.length_b   1.000
_cell.length_c   1.000
_cell.angle_alpha   90.00
_cell.angle_beta   90.00
_cell.angle_gamma   90.00
#
_symmetry.space_group_name_H-M   'P 1'
#
loop_
_entity.id
_entity.type
_entity.pdbx_description
1 polymer ?
#
loop_
_entity_poly.entity_id
_entity_poly.type
_entity_poly.pdbx_seq_one_letter_code
_entity_poly.pdbx_strand_id
1 'polypeptide(L)'
;MSKKAKFNTVEASRRLLSSMEVAINNMIDEVRKPVDSELSGSQRKAELQSIKQTATDAKELLIEYQRLEQMVKELQETGGLEEEQDYSGGFAERFSK
;
A
#
# COMPACT_ATOMS: atom_id res chain seq x y z
N MET A 1 -11.73 24.97 15.32
CA MET A 1 -11.65 24.86 14.87
C MET A 1 -11.54 24.46 14.29
N SER A 2 -11.37 24.44 14.21
CA SER A 2 -11.21 24.13 13.68
C SER A 2 -10.85 23.96 12.98
N LYS A 3 -10.53 24.26 12.98
CA LYS A 3 -10.12 24.11 12.31
C LYS A 3 -9.73 23.28 12.00
N LYS A 4 -10.31 23.16 12.03
CA LYS A 4 -9.87 22.16 11.74
C LYS A 4 -9.12 21.90 10.65
N ALA A 5 -8.35 21.18 10.88
CA ALA A 5 -7.38 21.07 9.89
C ALA A 5 -7.93 20.28 8.72
N LYS A 6 -7.61 20.71 7.52
CA LYS A 6 -8.01 19.95 6.38
C LYS A 6 -7.18 18.71 6.27
N PHE A 7 -7.77 17.67 5.75
CA PHE A 7 -7.04 16.44 5.48
C PHE A 7 -6.09 16.69 4.30
N ASN A 8 -4.84 16.40 4.50
CA ASN A 8 -3.84 16.59 3.45
C ASN A 8 -3.61 15.26 2.75
N THR A 9 -4.18 15.14 1.57
CA THR A 9 -4.14 13.88 0.84
C THR A 9 -2.72 13.47 0.47
N VAL A 10 -1.90 14.40 0.04
CA VAL A 10 -0.54 14.04 -0.34
C VAL A 10 0.28 13.62 0.86
N GLU A 11 0.17 14.35 1.95
CA GLU A 11 0.92 13.97 3.11
C GLU A 11 0.48 12.62 3.64
N ALA A 12 -0.83 12.38 3.70
CA ALA A 12 -1.35 11.11 4.13
C ALA A 12 -0.89 9.99 3.21
N SER A 13 -0.90 10.26 1.91
CA SER A 13 -0.45 9.27 0.93
C SER A 13 1.03 8.95 1.11
N ARG A 14 1.83 9.96 1.38
CA ARG A 14 3.26 9.71 1.59
C ARG A 14 3.50 8.87 2.83
N ARG A 15 2.74 9.14 3.89
CA ARG A 15 2.88 8.33 5.09
C ARG A 15 2.43 6.91 4.84
N LEU A 16 1.37 6.76 4.05
CA LEU A 16 0.89 5.43 3.70
C LEU A 16 1.92 4.70 2.85
N LEU A 17 2.49 5.39 1.87
CA LEU A 17 3.53 4.78 1.05
C LEU A 17 4.70 4.31 1.89
N SER A 18 5.11 5.13 2.83
CA SER A 18 6.20 4.78 3.72
C SER A 18 5.87 3.55 4.54
N SER A 19 4.65 3.48 5.05
CA SER A 19 4.20 2.33 5.82
C SER A 19 4.14 1.09 4.95
N MET A 20 3.72 1.25 3.70
CA MET A 20 3.64 0.12 2.78
C MET A 20 5.04 -0.41 2.47
N GLU A 21 6.03 0.48 2.38
CA GLU A 21 7.40 0.02 2.16
C GLU A 21 7.86 -0.88 3.30
N VAL A 22 7.56 -0.47 4.52
CA VAL A 22 7.93 -1.28 5.68
C VAL A 22 7.23 -2.62 5.63
N ALA A 23 5.94 -2.61 5.33
CA ALA A 23 5.16 -3.83 5.28
C ALA A 23 5.67 -4.76 4.18
N ILE A 24 5.96 -4.20 3.02
CA ILE A 24 6.46 -5.00 1.90
C ILE A 24 7.79 -5.62 2.28
N ASN A 25 8.69 -4.86 2.89
CA ASN A 25 9.98 -5.39 3.30
C ASN A 25 9.83 -6.50 4.34
N ASN A 26 8.90 -6.32 5.27
CA ASN A 26 8.65 -7.37 6.25
C ASN A 26 8.16 -8.65 5.58
N MET A 27 7.30 -8.49 4.58
CA MET A 27 6.79 -9.65 3.86
C MET A 27 7.89 -10.32 3.06
N ILE A 28 8.77 -9.54 2.44
CA ILE A 28 9.88 -10.09 1.71
C ILE A 28 10.76 -10.91 2.65
N ASP A 29 11.02 -10.38 3.83
CA ASP A 29 11.84 -11.10 4.80
C ASP A 29 11.17 -12.40 5.21
N GLU A 30 9.87 -12.37 5.37
CA GLU A 30 9.13 -13.56 5.75
C GLU A 30 9.21 -14.62 4.67
N VAL A 31 9.08 -14.21 3.42
CA VAL A 31 9.13 -15.14 2.29
C VAL A 31 10.51 -15.76 2.18
N ARG A 32 11.55 -15.02 2.57
CA ARG A 32 12.93 -15.50 2.43
C ARG A 32 13.35 -16.47 3.52
N LYS A 33 12.58 -16.57 4.59
CA LYS A 33 12.96 -17.46 5.67
C LYS A 33 12.95 -18.90 5.20
N PRO A 34 13.97 -19.65 5.57
CA PRO A 34 14.01 -21.07 5.20
C PRO A 34 12.95 -21.84 5.99
N VAL A 35 12.41 -22.85 5.37
CA VAL A 35 11.46 -23.72 6.04
C VAL A 35 12.25 -24.69 6.91
N ASP A 36 11.79 -24.85 8.15
CA ASP A 36 12.45 -25.74 9.10
C ASP A 36 12.42 -27.15 8.54
N SER A 37 13.60 -27.74 8.39
CA SER A 37 13.71 -29.06 7.82
C SER A 37 13.16 -30.16 8.74
N GLU A 38 12.92 -29.80 10.00
CA GLU A 38 12.41 -30.80 10.95
C GLU A 38 10.90 -30.85 11.02
N LEU A 39 10.24 -30.01 10.24
CA LEU A 39 8.79 -30.02 10.23
C LEU A 39 8.27 -31.30 9.59
N SER A 40 7.17 -31.81 10.12
CA SER A 40 6.51 -32.97 9.51
C SER A 40 5.93 -32.57 8.16
N GLY A 41 5.46 -33.58 7.42
CA GLY A 41 4.92 -33.33 6.10
C GLY A 41 3.79 -32.31 6.09
N SER A 42 2.83 -32.46 7.00
CA SER A 42 1.70 -31.55 7.02
C SER A 42 2.09 -30.18 7.53
N GLN A 43 3.01 -30.13 8.48
CA GLN A 43 3.47 -28.85 9.00
C GLN A 43 4.27 -28.10 7.94
N ARG A 44 5.09 -28.84 7.22
CA ARG A 44 5.88 -28.28 6.15
C ARG A 44 4.98 -27.70 5.06
N LYS A 45 3.94 -28.43 4.73
CA LYS A 45 3.00 -27.99 3.72
C LYS A 45 2.30 -26.72 4.17
N ALA A 46 1.89 -26.67 5.42
CA ALA A 46 1.24 -25.48 5.95
C ALA A 46 2.17 -24.28 5.91
N GLU A 47 3.44 -24.51 6.23
CA GLU A 47 4.42 -23.45 6.22
C GLU A 47 4.63 -22.92 4.79
N LEU A 48 4.72 -23.82 3.83
CA LEU A 48 4.90 -23.42 2.45
C LEU A 48 3.69 -22.67 1.93
N GLN A 49 2.50 -23.08 2.35
CA GLN A 49 1.29 -22.37 1.97
C GLN A 49 1.30 -20.96 2.54
N SER A 50 1.73 -20.82 3.79
CA SER A 50 1.81 -19.53 4.43
C SER A 50 2.77 -18.61 3.70
N ILE A 51 3.91 -19.16 3.32
CA ILE A 51 4.92 -18.37 2.59
C ILE A 51 4.35 -17.94 1.24
N LYS A 52 3.67 -18.85 0.57
CA LYS A 52 3.08 -18.52 -0.72
C LYS A 52 2.04 -17.42 -0.58
N GLN A 53 1.23 -17.49 0.47
CA GLN A 53 0.24 -16.46 0.70
C GLN A 53 0.89 -15.11 0.96
N THR A 54 1.95 -15.11 1.76
CA THR A 54 2.66 -13.88 2.06
C THR A 54 3.28 -13.29 0.79
N ALA A 55 3.81 -14.15 -0.06
CA ALA A 55 4.40 -13.67 -1.32
C ALA A 55 3.33 -13.04 -2.21
N THR A 56 2.15 -13.66 -2.26
CA THR A 56 1.05 -13.11 -3.04
C THR A 56 0.61 -11.77 -2.47
N ASP A 57 0.52 -11.69 -1.15
CA ASP A 57 0.12 -10.45 -0.50
C ASP A 57 1.16 -9.36 -0.75
N ALA A 58 2.42 -9.71 -0.70
CA ALA A 58 3.49 -8.74 -0.94
C ALA A 58 3.41 -8.21 -2.37
N LYS A 59 3.15 -9.09 -3.32
CA LYS A 59 3.03 -8.67 -4.70
C LYS A 59 1.85 -7.73 -4.89
N GLU A 60 0.73 -8.05 -4.28
CA GLU A 60 -0.45 -7.20 -4.39
C GLU A 60 -0.22 -5.85 -3.76
N LEU A 61 0.43 -5.84 -2.60
CA LEU A 61 0.72 -4.60 -1.93
C LEU A 61 1.69 -3.75 -2.74
N LEU A 62 2.65 -4.40 -3.39
CA LEU A 62 3.59 -3.68 -4.24
C LEU A 62 2.88 -3.03 -5.42
N ILE A 63 1.91 -3.71 -5.99
CA ILE A 63 1.15 -3.13 -7.09
C ILE A 63 0.37 -1.93 -6.60
N GLU A 64 -0.25 -2.04 -5.44
CA GLU A 64 -0.99 -0.92 -4.87
C GLU A 64 -0.06 0.23 -4.52
N TYR A 65 1.14 -0.08 -4.07
CA TYR A 65 2.14 0.94 -3.80
C TYR A 65 2.44 1.74 -5.07
N GLN A 66 2.66 1.03 -6.15
CA GLN A 66 2.97 1.71 -7.41
C GLN A 66 1.81 2.56 -7.89
N ARG A 67 0.61 2.08 -7.71
CA ARG A 67 -0.57 2.85 -8.11
C ARG A 67 -0.71 4.10 -7.28
N LEU A 68 -0.51 3.98 -5.99
CA LEU A 68 -0.61 5.13 -5.10
C LEU A 68 0.48 6.13 -5.41
N GLU A 69 1.68 5.65 -5.65
CA GLU A 69 2.80 6.51 -5.98
C GLU A 69 2.52 7.29 -7.24
N GLN A 70 1.99 6.62 -8.24
CA GLN A 70 1.66 7.27 -9.50
C GLN A 70 0.55 8.29 -9.31
N MET A 71 -0.43 7.96 -8.50
CA MET A 71 -1.53 8.88 -8.23
C MET A 71 -1.04 10.15 -7.55
N VAL A 72 -0.16 9.99 -6.56
CA VAL A 72 0.38 11.15 -5.86
C VAL A 72 1.16 12.03 -6.82
N LYS A 73 1.94 11.40 -7.68
CA LYS A 73 2.72 12.12 -8.65
C LYS A 73 1.82 12.94 -9.57
N GLU A 74 0.76 12.33 -10.04
CA GLU A 74 -0.16 13.03 -10.92
C GLU A 74 -0.86 14.17 -10.21
N LEU A 75 -1.23 13.97 -8.98
CA LEU A 75 -1.87 15.03 -8.22
C LEU A 75 -0.93 16.21 -8.04
N GLN A 76 0.33 15.92 -7.78
CA GLN A 76 1.30 16.99 -7.61
C GLN A 76 1.54 17.73 -8.91
N GLU A 77 1.61 17.01 -10.00
CA GLU A 77 1.88 17.62 -11.29
C GLU A 77 0.74 18.49 -11.77
N THR A 78 -0.48 18.10 -11.42
CA THR A 78 -1.63 18.87 -11.86
C THR A 78 -2.04 19.93 -10.87
N GLY A 79 -1.35 20.00 -9.74
CA GLY A 79 -1.75 20.93 -8.72
C GLY A 79 -3.02 20.56 -8.01
N GLY A 80 -3.45 19.34 -8.18
CA GLY A 80 -4.70 18.90 -7.58
C GLY A 80 -4.72 18.94 -6.08
N LEU A 81 -3.57 19.06 -5.48
CA LEU A 81 -3.50 19.12 -4.04
C LEU A 81 -4.13 20.34 -3.46
N GLU A 82 -4.04 21.43 -4.13
CA GLU A 82 -4.58 22.66 -3.61
C GLU A 82 -6.08 22.68 -3.64
N GLU A 83 -6.64 21.68 -4.27
CA GLU A 83 -8.08 21.62 -4.44
C GLU A 83 -8.75 20.75 -3.41
N GLU A 84 -8.11 20.51 -2.32
CA GLU A 84 -8.64 19.57 -1.35
C GLU A 84 -9.99 19.96 -0.82
N GLN A 85 -10.26 21.24 -0.73
CA GLN A 85 -11.50 21.66 -0.16
C GLN A 85 -12.68 21.26 -1.04
N ASP A 86 -12.51 21.18 -2.34
CA ASP A 86 -13.59 20.70 -3.18
C ASP A 86 -13.22 19.38 -3.79
N TYR A 87 -12.33 18.75 -3.16
CA TYR A 87 -11.80 17.50 -3.55
C TYR A 87 -12.86 16.42 -3.77
N SER A 88 -13.83 16.34 -2.88
CA SER A 88 -14.81 15.27 -3.01
C SER A 88 -15.60 15.40 -4.30
N GLY A 89 -15.96 16.59 -4.67
CA GLY A 89 -16.71 16.78 -5.90
C GLY A 89 -15.88 16.53 -7.12
N GLY A 90 -14.75 17.22 -7.21
CA GLY A 90 -13.91 17.09 -8.39
C GLY A 90 -13.32 15.71 -8.53
N PHE A 91 -12.91 15.16 -7.41
CA PHE A 91 -12.30 13.86 -7.41
C PHE A 91 -13.28 12.79 -7.88
N ALA A 92 -14.47 12.84 -7.34
CA ALA A 92 -15.49 11.87 -7.71
C ALA A 92 -15.85 11.96 -9.18
N GLU A 93 -15.91 13.15 -9.69
CA GLU A 93 -16.21 13.33 -11.10
C GLU A 93 -15.16 12.70 -11.97
N ARG A 94 -13.89 12.87 -11.59
CA ARG A 94 -12.84 12.28 -12.36
C ARG A 94 -12.97 10.80 -12.43
N PHE A 95 -13.31 10.18 -11.33
CA PHE A 95 -13.34 8.73 -11.27
C PHE A 95 -14.61 8.15 -11.80
N SER A 96 -15.64 8.92 -11.90
CA SER A 96 -16.89 8.38 -12.41
C SER A 96 -16.93 8.36 -13.92
N LYS A 97 -15.97 8.93 -14.58
CA LYS A 97 -15.95 8.94 -16.03
C LYS A 97 -15.33 7.73 -16.66
#